data_25b0bc800f71e028971e75f50702cf61
#
_entry.id   25b0bc800f71e028971e75f50702cf61
#
_cell.length_a   1.000
_cell.length_b   1.000
_cell.length_c   1.000
_cell.angle_alpha   90.00
_cell.angle_beta   90.00
_cell.angle_gamma   90.00
#
_symmetry.space_group_name_H-M   'P 1'
#
loop_
_entity.id
_entity.type
_entity.pdbx_description
1 polymer ?
#
loop_
_entity_poly.entity_id
_entity_poly.type
_entity_poly.pdbx_seq_one_letter_code
_entity_poly.pdbx_strand_id
1 'polypeptide(L)'
;MKLATRIALSVTVVVPLLVLAAGLLVLGLVSRDLHQQQDTRLQDRASAVLPDVKTMLAADLNGRPKVEQNQHRKVLGDALDAGIRVRAADGSVVLEGGPQPVDPVRLPERTPDGPVTVRAKGHAWRVLTVPVAGPAQGTLWLFAPVSAADPQLVAVRRRVLLVALLAAPVSGLIAYGLAGRATASVRRLSRRAAELDPRAGAAAFATPPVNIAEVDELSCAIVQLLSRYEEQAARTAQALDTARSFSSAASHELRTPLMSMRTDLDVLAAHPDLSPAERAEIVRDLQNDHARLLDLLTALRMLARGDLVEVSAFAALDLCELVDTAVAEAARRHPAARLSAELPSETWVFGWDAGLNILLANLLGNAVVHGQLPNEPPRVAVRLRAEGGYAVLTVDDEGPGIPPAERGAVFQRFHHRPGSPGSGLGLTLVAQQAALHRGTVAVSTPPGGTGTRFEVRLPLSATDTPTLRLPARRDWISRGD
;
A
#
# COMPACT_ATOMS: atom_id res chain seq x y z
N MET A 1 -20.54 -6.45 -20.97
CA MET A 1 -20.74 -4.98 -21.13
C MET A 1 -19.56 -4.24 -20.53
N LYS A 2 -19.02 -3.23 -21.21
CA LYS A 2 -17.90 -2.39 -20.71
C LYS A 2 -18.37 -1.55 -19.50
N LEU A 3 -17.48 -1.28 -18.55
CA LEU A 3 -17.80 -0.52 -17.33
C LEU A 3 -18.45 0.84 -17.65
N ALA A 4 -17.89 1.56 -18.63
CA ALA A 4 -18.45 2.83 -19.10
C ALA A 4 -19.91 2.72 -19.55
N THR A 5 -20.29 1.62 -20.22
CA THR A 5 -21.68 1.40 -20.68
C THR A 5 -22.62 1.15 -19.51
N ARG A 6 -22.16 0.46 -18.45
CA ARG A 6 -22.97 0.23 -17.24
C ARG A 6 -23.21 1.54 -16.48
N ILE A 7 -22.17 2.36 -16.31
CA ILE A 7 -22.30 3.67 -15.66
C ILE A 7 -23.23 4.58 -16.46
N ALA A 8 -23.03 4.68 -17.78
CA ALA A 8 -23.90 5.47 -18.63
C ALA A 8 -25.37 5.03 -18.57
N LEU A 9 -25.63 3.73 -18.60
CA LEU A 9 -27.00 3.18 -18.51
C LEU A 9 -27.66 3.52 -17.17
N SER A 10 -26.92 3.38 -16.06
CA SER A 10 -27.44 3.73 -14.73
C SER A 10 -27.82 5.20 -14.64
N VAL A 11 -26.94 6.12 -15.13
CA VAL A 11 -27.19 7.56 -15.11
C VAL A 11 -28.35 7.93 -16.03
N THR A 12 -28.45 7.29 -17.21
CA THR A 12 -29.55 7.50 -18.17
C THR A 12 -30.91 7.17 -17.58
N VAL A 13 -31.00 6.26 -16.61
CA VAL A 13 -32.26 5.89 -15.93
C VAL A 13 -32.50 6.73 -14.69
N VAL A 14 -31.49 6.92 -13.85
CA VAL A 14 -31.64 7.57 -12.54
C VAL A 14 -31.94 9.08 -12.68
N VAL A 15 -31.26 9.79 -13.58
CA VAL A 15 -31.42 11.23 -13.71
C VAL A 15 -32.85 11.61 -14.16
N PRO A 16 -33.44 11.02 -15.23
CA PRO A 16 -34.81 11.31 -15.61
C PRO A 16 -35.83 10.94 -14.53
N LEU A 17 -35.59 9.88 -13.78
CA LEU A 17 -36.46 9.44 -12.70
C LEU A 17 -36.46 10.46 -11.54
N LEU A 18 -35.32 11.03 -11.21
CA LEU A 18 -35.20 12.13 -10.24
C LEU A 18 -35.89 13.40 -10.73
N VAL A 19 -35.72 13.76 -12.00
CA VAL A 19 -36.39 14.94 -12.62
C VAL A 19 -37.90 14.72 -12.56
N LEU A 20 -38.38 13.54 -12.87
CA LEU A 20 -39.81 13.21 -12.84
C LEU A 20 -40.38 13.23 -11.42
N ALA A 21 -39.65 12.71 -10.44
CA ALA A 21 -40.03 12.77 -9.03
C ALA A 21 -40.09 14.21 -8.51
N ALA A 22 -39.07 15.03 -8.82
CA ALA A 22 -39.07 16.45 -8.47
C ALA A 22 -40.23 17.21 -9.15
N GLY A 23 -40.48 16.94 -10.43
CA GLY A 23 -41.61 17.53 -11.17
C GLY A 23 -42.98 17.15 -10.59
N LEU A 24 -43.19 15.91 -10.17
CA LEU A 24 -44.41 15.46 -9.51
C LEU A 24 -44.58 16.13 -8.14
N LEU A 25 -43.49 16.32 -7.39
CA LEU A 25 -43.52 17.04 -6.12
C LEU A 25 -43.93 18.51 -6.30
N VAL A 26 -43.32 19.19 -7.27
CA VAL A 26 -43.69 20.57 -7.61
C VAL A 26 -45.17 20.68 -8.05
N LEU A 27 -45.62 19.75 -8.90
CA LEU A 27 -47.05 19.73 -9.31
C LEU A 27 -47.97 19.51 -8.11
N GLY A 28 -47.60 18.65 -7.17
CA GLY A 28 -48.36 18.44 -5.93
C GLY A 28 -48.45 19.70 -5.05
N LEU A 29 -47.31 20.42 -4.91
CA LEU A 29 -47.28 21.68 -4.14
C LEU A 29 -48.13 22.79 -4.80
N VAL A 30 -47.96 22.99 -6.11
CA VAL A 30 -48.76 23.98 -6.88
C VAL A 30 -50.24 23.65 -6.84
N SER A 31 -50.61 22.40 -6.98
CA SER A 31 -52.01 21.98 -6.86
C SER A 31 -52.62 22.27 -5.48
N ARG A 32 -51.85 22.04 -4.41
CA ARG A 32 -52.29 22.36 -3.03
C ARG A 32 -52.48 23.86 -2.84
N ASP A 33 -51.55 24.68 -3.33
CA ASP A 33 -51.59 26.13 -3.20
C ASP A 33 -52.81 26.71 -3.96
N LEU A 34 -53.06 26.22 -5.17
CA LEU A 34 -54.26 26.62 -5.94
C LEU A 34 -55.57 26.29 -5.23
N HIS A 35 -55.67 25.11 -4.61
CA HIS A 35 -56.84 24.73 -3.84
C HIS A 35 -57.03 25.61 -2.61
N GLN A 36 -55.98 25.93 -1.87
CA GLN A 36 -56.02 26.82 -0.73
C GLN A 36 -56.46 28.24 -1.15
N GLN A 37 -55.92 28.77 -2.24
CA GLN A 37 -56.33 30.08 -2.78
C GLN A 37 -57.83 30.09 -3.17
N GLN A 38 -58.33 29.03 -3.79
CA GLN A 38 -59.76 28.91 -4.11
C GLN A 38 -60.62 28.85 -2.83
N ASP A 39 -60.20 28.11 -1.82
CA ASP A 39 -60.88 28.01 -0.54
C ASP A 39 -60.95 29.34 0.19
N THR A 40 -59.84 30.09 0.24
CA THR A 40 -59.81 31.43 0.83
C THR A 40 -60.71 32.40 0.08
N ARG A 41 -60.71 32.40 -1.26
CA ARG A 41 -61.61 33.23 -2.07
C ARG A 41 -63.07 32.94 -1.81
N LEU A 42 -63.46 31.67 -1.66
CA LEU A 42 -64.84 31.30 -1.34
C LEU A 42 -65.24 31.80 0.06
N GLN A 43 -64.33 31.70 1.05
CA GLN A 43 -64.57 32.22 2.41
C GLN A 43 -64.69 33.75 2.45
N ASP A 44 -63.80 34.45 1.77
CA ASP A 44 -63.84 35.91 1.68
C ASP A 44 -65.15 36.39 1.03
N ARG A 45 -65.59 35.73 -0.05
CA ARG A 45 -66.86 36.04 -0.71
C ARG A 45 -68.03 35.71 0.17
N ALA A 46 -68.04 34.59 0.90
CA ALA A 46 -69.10 34.26 1.81
C ALA A 46 -69.27 35.36 2.87
N SER A 47 -68.16 35.83 3.42
CA SER A 47 -68.17 36.91 4.42
C SER A 47 -68.68 38.24 3.86
N ALA A 48 -68.36 38.60 2.58
CA ALA A 48 -68.82 39.78 1.91
C ALA A 48 -70.33 39.74 1.58
N VAL A 49 -70.85 38.61 1.10
CA VAL A 49 -72.26 38.47 0.64
C VAL A 49 -73.21 38.19 1.80
N LEU A 50 -72.75 37.60 2.89
CA LEU A 50 -73.59 37.19 4.04
C LEU A 50 -74.46 38.31 4.61
N PRO A 51 -74.02 39.58 4.79
CA PRO A 51 -74.85 40.66 5.29
C PRO A 51 -76.03 40.96 4.37
N ASP A 52 -75.78 40.97 3.03
CA ASP A 52 -76.78 41.29 2.03
C ASP A 52 -77.81 40.13 1.92
N VAL A 53 -77.36 38.90 2.01
CA VAL A 53 -78.22 37.69 2.08
C VAL A 53 -79.13 37.71 3.34
N LYS A 54 -78.63 38.17 4.50
CA LYS A 54 -79.46 38.31 5.71
C LYS A 54 -80.53 39.35 5.50
N THR A 55 -80.17 40.48 4.89
CA THR A 55 -81.14 41.55 4.61
C THR A 55 -82.21 41.11 3.59
N MET A 56 -81.80 40.34 2.59
CA MET A 56 -82.72 39.83 1.57
C MET A 56 -83.71 38.83 2.16
N LEU A 57 -83.28 37.85 2.90
CA LEU A 57 -84.15 36.88 3.59
C LEU A 57 -85.11 37.54 4.57
N ALA A 58 -84.68 38.62 5.27
CA ALA A 58 -85.52 39.38 6.14
C ALA A 58 -86.56 40.21 5.37
N ALA A 59 -86.25 40.70 4.14
CA ALA A 59 -87.17 41.41 3.28
C ALA A 59 -88.24 40.51 2.66
N ASP A 60 -87.87 39.27 2.30
CA ASP A 60 -88.73 38.24 1.81
C ASP A 60 -89.80 37.83 2.86
N LEU A 61 -89.41 37.57 4.12
CA LEU A 61 -90.34 37.36 5.21
C LEU A 61 -91.30 38.49 5.48
N ASN A 62 -90.90 39.74 5.24
CA ASN A 62 -91.72 40.89 5.51
C ASN A 62 -92.53 41.38 4.28
N GLY A 63 -92.53 40.62 3.19
CA GLY A 63 -93.35 40.96 1.96
C GLY A 63 -92.96 42.32 1.30
N ARG A 64 -91.64 42.65 1.24
CA ARG A 64 -91.14 43.90 0.65
C ARG A 64 -90.43 43.71 -0.69
N PRO A 65 -91.13 43.46 -1.81
CA PRO A 65 -90.57 42.99 -3.06
C PRO A 65 -89.58 43.95 -3.76
N LYS A 66 -89.67 45.30 -3.52
CA LYS A 66 -88.74 46.27 -4.09
C LYS A 66 -87.35 46.16 -3.40
N VAL A 67 -87.33 45.91 -2.12
CA VAL A 67 -86.05 45.76 -1.37
C VAL A 67 -85.39 44.47 -1.73
N GLU A 68 -86.17 43.39 -1.86
CA GLU A 68 -85.74 42.10 -2.28
C GLU A 68 -85.05 42.13 -3.66
N GLN A 69 -85.71 42.80 -4.66
CA GLN A 69 -85.17 42.90 -6.03
C GLN A 69 -83.87 43.66 -6.13
N ASN A 70 -83.70 44.71 -5.31
CA ASN A 70 -82.46 45.49 -5.27
C ASN A 70 -81.31 44.68 -4.62
N GLN A 71 -81.59 43.92 -3.55
CA GLN A 71 -80.63 43.06 -2.91
C GLN A 71 -80.25 41.86 -3.80
N HIS A 72 -81.22 41.28 -4.54
CA HIS A 72 -80.92 40.28 -5.57
C HIS A 72 -79.84 40.70 -6.56
N ARG A 73 -80.00 41.93 -7.12
CA ARG A 73 -78.99 42.42 -8.05
C ARG A 73 -77.62 42.66 -7.43
N LYS A 74 -77.58 43.11 -6.18
CA LYS A 74 -76.34 43.37 -5.47
C LYS A 74 -75.60 42.09 -5.16
N VAL A 75 -76.32 41.11 -4.58
CA VAL A 75 -75.75 39.81 -4.24
C VAL A 75 -75.25 39.01 -5.47
N LEU A 76 -75.99 39.11 -6.60
CA LEU A 76 -75.56 38.55 -7.89
C LEU A 76 -74.36 39.29 -8.48
N GLY A 77 -74.31 40.63 -8.30
CA GLY A 77 -73.14 41.41 -8.74
C GLY A 77 -71.87 41.10 -7.99
N ASP A 78 -71.96 40.93 -6.70
CA ASP A 78 -70.81 40.59 -5.85
C ASP A 78 -70.35 39.12 -5.97
N ALA A 79 -71.22 38.27 -6.55
CA ALA A 79 -70.95 36.81 -6.75
C ALA A 79 -70.43 36.49 -8.18
N LEU A 80 -70.02 37.49 -9.01
CA LEU A 80 -69.79 37.37 -10.45
C LEU A 80 -69.03 36.17 -10.98
N ASP A 81 -68.07 35.59 -10.21
CA ASP A 81 -67.26 34.41 -10.63
C ASP A 81 -67.56 33.14 -9.84
N ALA A 82 -68.44 33.19 -8.83
CA ALA A 82 -68.86 32.04 -8.03
C ALA A 82 -70.33 31.81 -8.19
N GLY A 83 -70.73 30.58 -8.21
CA GLY A 83 -72.14 30.21 -8.14
C GLY A 83 -72.67 30.49 -6.72
N ILE A 84 -73.92 30.99 -6.63
CA ILE A 84 -74.57 31.26 -5.37
C ILE A 84 -75.97 30.61 -5.39
N ARG A 85 -76.36 30.01 -4.27
CA ARG A 85 -77.68 29.51 -4.03
C ARG A 85 -78.08 29.81 -2.57
N VAL A 86 -79.22 30.48 -2.39
CA VAL A 86 -79.76 30.80 -1.08
C VAL A 86 -81.10 30.10 -0.95
N ARG A 87 -81.26 29.36 0.16
CA ARG A 87 -82.53 28.67 0.49
C ARG A 87 -83.02 29.18 1.85
N ALA A 88 -84.33 29.55 1.89
CA ALA A 88 -85.00 29.90 3.13
C ALA A 88 -85.30 28.66 4.01
N ALA A 89 -85.74 28.88 5.24
CA ALA A 89 -86.05 27.83 6.21
C ALA A 89 -87.19 26.93 5.80
N ASP A 90 -88.10 27.44 4.98
CA ASP A 90 -89.21 26.68 4.41
C ASP A 90 -88.84 25.75 3.24
N GLY A 91 -87.55 25.79 2.81
CA GLY A 91 -87.03 25.02 1.72
C GLY A 91 -87.12 25.70 0.35
N SER A 92 -87.73 26.87 0.25
CA SER A 92 -87.79 27.61 -1.00
C SER A 92 -86.47 28.19 -1.41
N VAL A 93 -86.13 28.19 -2.72
CA VAL A 93 -84.91 28.82 -3.26
C VAL A 93 -85.24 30.29 -3.51
N VAL A 94 -84.61 31.15 -2.71
CA VAL A 94 -84.83 32.62 -2.77
C VAL A 94 -83.92 33.24 -3.78
N LEU A 95 -82.70 32.76 -3.97
CA LEU A 95 -81.72 33.22 -4.92
C LEU A 95 -80.92 32.08 -5.53
N GLU A 96 -80.79 32.18 -6.84
CA GLU A 96 -79.93 31.25 -7.58
C GLU A 96 -79.23 32.00 -8.73
N GLY A 97 -77.89 31.83 -8.86
CA GLY A 97 -77.14 32.50 -9.92
C GLY A 97 -75.71 32.02 -10.05
N GLY A 98 -75.08 32.28 -11.14
CA GLY A 98 -73.71 31.92 -11.46
C GLY A 98 -73.51 30.41 -11.75
N PRO A 99 -72.23 30.01 -11.92
CA PRO A 99 -71.91 28.61 -12.23
C PRO A 99 -72.15 27.70 -11.00
N GLN A 100 -73.06 26.70 -11.13
CA GLN A 100 -73.45 25.82 -10.04
C GLN A 100 -73.71 24.41 -10.53
N PRO A 101 -73.67 23.40 -9.65
CA PRO A 101 -73.99 22.01 -10.00
C PRO A 101 -75.48 21.89 -10.35
N VAL A 102 -75.77 21.21 -11.48
CA VAL A 102 -77.14 20.96 -11.94
C VAL A 102 -77.77 19.87 -11.06
N ASP A 103 -79.04 20.14 -10.57
CA ASP A 103 -79.79 19.20 -9.74
C ASP A 103 -80.01 17.83 -10.42
N PRO A 104 -80.08 16.69 -9.66
CA PRO A 104 -80.12 16.62 -8.20
C PRO A 104 -78.76 16.19 -7.59
N VAL A 105 -78.16 17.09 -6.84
CA VAL A 105 -76.96 16.79 -6.03
C VAL A 105 -77.31 17.08 -4.58
N ARG A 106 -77.03 16.14 -3.69
CA ARG A 106 -77.09 16.40 -2.25
C ARG A 106 -75.95 17.38 -1.84
N LEU A 107 -76.32 18.63 -1.65
CA LEU A 107 -75.39 19.63 -1.12
C LEU A 107 -75.20 19.42 0.38
N PRO A 108 -74.01 19.66 0.88
CA PRO A 108 -73.74 19.58 2.31
C PRO A 108 -74.53 20.63 3.07
N GLU A 109 -75.13 20.25 4.20
CA GLU A 109 -75.92 21.18 5.03
C GLU A 109 -75.00 22.10 5.84
N ARG A 110 -73.77 21.66 6.15
CA ARG A 110 -72.73 22.47 6.84
C ARG A 110 -71.37 22.06 6.35
N THR A 111 -70.46 23.03 6.30
CA THR A 111 -69.03 22.81 6.02
C THR A 111 -68.18 23.52 7.10
N PRO A 112 -68.12 22.96 8.33
CA PRO A 112 -67.44 23.60 9.47
C PRO A 112 -65.96 23.81 9.24
N ASP A 113 -65.31 22.87 8.52
CA ASP A 113 -63.85 22.87 8.28
C ASP A 113 -63.47 23.54 6.94
N GLY A 114 -64.37 24.29 6.33
CA GLY A 114 -64.13 24.97 5.07
C GLY A 114 -64.77 24.29 3.84
N PRO A 115 -64.47 24.79 2.60
CA PRO A 115 -65.12 24.30 1.38
C PRO A 115 -64.86 22.82 1.14
N VAL A 116 -65.91 22.05 0.76
CA VAL A 116 -65.86 20.60 0.47
C VAL A 116 -66.00 20.39 -1.04
N THR A 117 -65.32 19.36 -1.56
CA THR A 117 -65.44 18.99 -2.99
C THR A 117 -66.63 18.09 -3.20
N VAL A 118 -67.61 18.52 -4.02
CA VAL A 118 -68.77 17.78 -4.45
C VAL A 118 -68.66 17.49 -5.95
N ARG A 119 -68.96 16.25 -6.35
CA ARG A 119 -68.95 15.85 -7.77
C ARG A 119 -70.39 15.76 -8.30
N ALA A 120 -70.64 16.43 -9.43
CA ALA A 120 -71.92 16.47 -10.11
C ALA A 120 -71.72 16.30 -11.62
N LYS A 121 -72.38 15.28 -12.25
CA LYS A 121 -72.36 15.04 -13.71
C LYS A 121 -70.93 15.13 -14.31
N GLY A 122 -69.90 14.56 -13.65
CA GLY A 122 -68.55 14.52 -14.17
C GLY A 122 -67.70 15.79 -13.87
N HIS A 123 -68.29 16.83 -13.27
CA HIS A 123 -67.59 18.01 -12.82
C HIS A 123 -67.40 18.04 -11.31
N ALA A 124 -66.27 18.50 -10.84
CA ALA A 124 -65.99 18.69 -9.42
C ALA A 124 -66.25 20.15 -9.05
N TRP A 125 -66.86 20.37 -7.92
CA TRP A 125 -67.21 21.69 -7.40
C TRP A 125 -66.68 21.84 -5.99
N ARG A 126 -66.03 22.94 -5.68
CA ARG A 126 -65.74 23.36 -4.30
C ARG A 126 -67.01 24.06 -3.78
N VAL A 127 -67.57 23.56 -2.71
CA VAL A 127 -68.85 24.05 -2.13
C VAL A 127 -68.59 24.51 -0.71
N LEU A 128 -68.89 25.78 -0.44
CA LEU A 128 -68.90 26.30 0.90
C LEU A 128 -70.36 26.51 1.34
N THR A 129 -70.71 25.98 2.49
CA THR A 129 -72.03 26.13 3.06
C THR A 129 -71.98 26.97 4.34
N VAL A 130 -72.69 28.08 4.33
CA VAL A 130 -72.75 29.01 5.46
C VAL A 130 -74.22 29.06 5.95
N PRO A 131 -74.52 28.67 7.17
CA PRO A 131 -75.86 28.85 7.74
C PRO A 131 -76.09 30.32 8.02
N VAL A 132 -77.23 30.83 7.55
CA VAL A 132 -77.65 32.22 7.79
C VAL A 132 -78.47 32.23 9.08
N ALA A 133 -77.90 32.80 10.14
CA ALA A 133 -78.56 32.95 11.45
C ALA A 133 -79.18 34.37 11.57
N GLY A 134 -80.41 34.47 12.09
CA GLY A 134 -81.12 35.73 12.27
C GLY A 134 -82.62 35.50 12.35
N PRO A 135 -83.42 36.60 12.26
CA PRO A 135 -84.89 36.52 12.21
C PRO A 135 -85.45 35.70 11.01
N ALA A 136 -84.73 35.70 9.91
CA ALA A 136 -84.95 34.88 8.75
C ALA A 136 -83.80 33.85 8.69
N GLN A 137 -84.11 32.56 8.95
CA GLN A 137 -83.15 31.49 8.84
C GLN A 137 -83.05 30.98 7.41
N GLY A 138 -81.83 30.57 7.02
CA GLY A 138 -81.59 30.03 5.68
C GLY A 138 -80.23 29.42 5.53
N THR A 139 -79.89 28.95 4.34
CA THR A 139 -78.61 28.38 4.02
C THR A 139 -78.06 29.02 2.74
N LEU A 140 -76.89 29.50 2.80
CA LEU A 140 -76.14 30.06 1.67
C LEU A 140 -75.10 29.01 1.21
N TRP A 141 -75.17 28.65 -0.07
CA TRP A 141 -74.11 27.86 -0.76
C TRP A 141 -73.38 28.72 -1.76
N LEU A 142 -72.08 28.66 -1.73
CA LEU A 142 -71.19 29.23 -2.73
C LEU A 142 -70.49 28.09 -3.47
N PHE A 143 -70.41 28.24 -4.78
CA PHE A 143 -69.85 27.22 -5.68
C PHE A 143 -68.70 27.77 -6.47
N ALA A 144 -67.59 27.03 -6.55
CA ALA A 144 -66.51 27.27 -7.49
C ALA A 144 -66.24 26.00 -8.30
N PRO A 145 -66.21 26.07 -9.63
CA PRO A 145 -65.85 24.89 -10.41
C PRO A 145 -64.39 24.55 -10.14
N VAL A 146 -64.16 23.29 -9.77
CA VAL A 146 -62.79 22.72 -9.80
C VAL A 146 -62.59 22.31 -11.24
N SER A 147 -61.90 23.17 -12.02
CA SER A 147 -61.59 22.81 -13.40
C SER A 147 -60.62 21.63 -13.37
N ALA A 148 -61.07 20.45 -13.80
CA ALA A 148 -60.25 19.25 -13.89
C ALA A 148 -59.09 19.38 -14.88
N ALA A 149 -59.05 20.47 -15.62
CA ALA A 149 -58.03 20.78 -16.59
C ALA A 149 -57.69 22.27 -16.51
N ASP A 150 -57.10 22.69 -15.40
CA ASP A 150 -56.46 24.01 -15.42
C ASP A 150 -55.37 23.98 -16.51
N PRO A 151 -55.49 24.74 -17.61
CA PRO A 151 -54.56 24.72 -18.74
C PRO A 151 -53.11 24.90 -18.27
N GLN A 152 -52.94 25.57 -17.15
CA GLN A 152 -51.64 25.81 -16.54
C GLN A 152 -51.04 24.50 -15.95
N LEU A 153 -51.80 23.68 -15.25
CA LEU A 153 -51.35 22.41 -14.71
C LEU A 153 -51.01 21.39 -15.82
N VAL A 154 -51.82 21.36 -16.88
CA VAL A 154 -51.51 20.53 -18.07
C VAL A 154 -50.25 21.00 -18.76
N ALA A 155 -50.03 22.32 -18.90
CA ALA A 155 -48.81 22.88 -19.48
C ALA A 155 -47.58 22.55 -18.64
N VAL A 156 -47.65 22.69 -17.31
CA VAL A 156 -46.55 22.33 -16.40
C VAL A 156 -46.24 20.83 -16.47
N ARG A 157 -47.26 19.98 -16.44
CA ARG A 157 -47.08 18.52 -16.58
C ARG A 157 -46.37 18.15 -17.91
N ARG A 158 -46.77 18.75 -19.00
CA ARG A 158 -46.16 18.56 -20.32
C ARG A 158 -44.71 19.03 -20.33
N ARG A 159 -44.39 20.17 -19.71
CA ARG A 159 -43.01 20.68 -19.61
C ARG A 159 -42.14 19.73 -18.76
N VAL A 160 -42.62 19.26 -17.64
CA VAL A 160 -41.90 18.26 -16.78
C VAL A 160 -41.62 17.01 -17.56
N LEU A 161 -42.58 16.46 -18.31
CA LEU A 161 -42.36 15.26 -19.13
C LEU A 161 -41.34 15.52 -20.25
N LEU A 162 -41.37 16.67 -20.92
CA LEU A 162 -40.40 17.01 -21.95
C LEU A 162 -39.00 17.18 -21.38
N VAL A 163 -38.84 17.81 -20.23
CA VAL A 163 -37.53 17.95 -19.56
C VAL A 163 -37.00 16.58 -19.15
N ALA A 164 -37.83 15.72 -18.57
CA ALA A 164 -37.41 14.36 -18.18
C ALA A 164 -37.01 13.53 -19.42
N LEU A 165 -37.74 13.64 -20.52
CA LEU A 165 -37.43 12.95 -21.78
C LEU A 165 -36.10 13.41 -22.39
N LEU A 166 -35.82 14.71 -22.37
CA LEU A 166 -34.56 15.29 -22.88
C LEU A 166 -33.36 15.01 -21.92
N ALA A 167 -33.62 14.95 -20.61
CA ALA A 167 -32.57 14.67 -19.63
C ALA A 167 -31.94 13.28 -19.81
N ALA A 168 -32.70 12.29 -20.29
CA ALA A 168 -32.21 10.93 -20.48
C ALA A 168 -31.04 10.82 -21.49
N PRO A 169 -31.17 11.26 -22.76
CA PRO A 169 -30.07 11.16 -23.71
C PRO A 169 -28.90 12.08 -23.35
N VAL A 170 -29.15 13.28 -22.82
CA VAL A 170 -28.11 14.23 -22.45
C VAL A 170 -27.26 13.70 -21.30
N SER A 171 -27.90 13.25 -20.21
CA SER A 171 -27.18 12.67 -19.07
C SER A 171 -26.43 11.40 -19.45
N GLY A 172 -27.03 10.54 -20.27
CA GLY A 172 -26.39 9.34 -20.79
C GLY A 172 -25.16 9.62 -21.64
N LEU A 173 -25.22 10.61 -22.52
CA LEU A 173 -24.09 11.02 -23.36
C LEU A 173 -22.92 11.58 -22.54
N ILE A 174 -23.23 12.46 -21.59
CA ILE A 174 -22.23 13.03 -20.66
C ILE A 174 -21.58 11.92 -19.85
N ALA A 175 -22.38 11.06 -19.23
CA ALA A 175 -21.87 9.94 -18.43
C ALA A 175 -21.02 8.97 -19.24
N TYR A 176 -21.41 8.68 -20.48
CA TYR A 176 -20.64 7.83 -21.39
C TYR A 176 -19.28 8.46 -21.75
N GLY A 177 -19.26 9.76 -22.04
CA GLY A 177 -18.03 10.48 -22.35
C GLY A 177 -17.05 10.52 -21.18
N LEU A 178 -17.54 10.83 -19.97
CA LEU A 178 -16.74 10.87 -18.75
C LEU A 178 -16.22 9.49 -18.37
N ALA A 179 -17.09 8.49 -18.34
CA ALA A 179 -16.71 7.10 -18.07
C ALA A 179 -15.74 6.53 -19.11
N GLY A 180 -15.92 6.93 -20.38
CA GLY A 180 -15.03 6.57 -21.48
C GLY A 180 -13.61 7.11 -21.28
N ARG A 181 -13.47 8.37 -20.85
CA ARG A 181 -12.17 8.98 -20.55
C ARG A 181 -11.47 8.29 -19.38
N ALA A 182 -12.17 8.09 -18.27
CA ALA A 182 -11.62 7.43 -17.10
C ALA A 182 -11.17 5.99 -17.40
N THR A 183 -12.01 5.21 -18.10
CA THR A 183 -11.66 3.82 -18.44
C THR A 183 -10.57 3.72 -19.52
N ALA A 184 -10.38 4.73 -20.37
CA ALA A 184 -9.30 4.75 -21.36
C ALA A 184 -7.93 4.88 -20.69
N SER A 185 -7.82 5.65 -19.60
CA SER A 185 -6.59 5.80 -18.80
C SER A 185 -6.19 4.48 -18.16
N VAL A 186 -7.11 3.81 -17.51
CA VAL A 186 -6.87 2.48 -16.90
C VAL A 186 -6.48 1.43 -17.94
N ARG A 187 -7.13 1.42 -19.11
CA ARG A 187 -6.76 0.49 -20.19
C ARG A 187 -5.37 0.75 -20.76
N ARG A 188 -4.98 2.02 -20.90
CA ARG A 188 -3.62 2.37 -21.35
C ARG A 188 -2.58 1.88 -20.35
N LEU A 189 -2.83 2.09 -19.05
CA LEU A 189 -1.96 1.61 -17.97
C LEU A 189 -1.86 0.07 -17.99
N SER A 190 -3.00 -0.62 -18.10
CA SER A 190 -3.04 -2.09 -18.16
C SER A 190 -2.32 -2.66 -19.38
N ARG A 191 -2.47 -2.05 -20.57
CA ARG A 191 -1.72 -2.48 -21.78
C ARG A 191 -0.23 -2.29 -21.61
N ARG A 192 0.20 -1.12 -21.12
CA ARG A 192 1.62 -0.87 -20.86
C ARG A 192 2.19 -1.85 -19.84
N ALA A 193 1.43 -2.16 -18.78
CA ALA A 193 1.86 -3.16 -17.81
C ALA A 193 1.94 -4.58 -18.43
N ALA A 194 1.08 -4.93 -19.40
CA ALA A 194 1.10 -6.21 -20.08
C ALA A 194 2.21 -6.32 -21.15
N GLU A 195 2.60 -5.20 -21.76
CA GLU A 195 3.66 -5.11 -22.78
C GLU A 195 5.05 -4.82 -22.18
N LEU A 196 5.15 -4.74 -20.84
CA LEU A 196 6.39 -4.46 -20.14
C LEU A 196 7.39 -5.60 -20.37
N ASP A 197 8.51 -5.26 -21.00
CA ASP A 197 9.71 -6.08 -20.91
C ASP A 197 10.32 -5.89 -19.52
N PRO A 198 10.42 -6.95 -18.70
CA PRO A 198 11.04 -6.85 -17.36
C PRO A 198 12.47 -6.30 -17.38
N ARG A 199 13.11 -6.28 -18.56
CA ARG A 199 14.47 -5.76 -18.75
C ARG A 199 14.52 -4.27 -19.07
N ALA A 200 13.40 -3.65 -19.42
CA ALA A 200 13.36 -2.23 -19.80
C ALA A 200 13.39 -1.25 -18.63
N GLY A 201 13.20 -1.74 -17.41
CA GLY A 201 13.36 -0.97 -16.19
C GLY A 201 12.12 -0.17 -15.74
N ALA A 202 12.06 0.15 -14.45
CA ALA A 202 10.98 0.93 -13.84
C ALA A 202 10.86 2.34 -14.46
N ALA A 203 11.95 2.91 -14.93
CA ALA A 203 12.00 4.21 -15.61
C ALA A 203 11.18 4.25 -16.91
N ALA A 204 11.09 3.13 -17.64
CA ALA A 204 10.30 3.02 -18.87
C ALA A 204 8.78 3.07 -18.59
N PHE A 205 8.35 2.82 -17.35
CA PHE A 205 6.95 2.87 -16.95
C PHE A 205 6.53 4.23 -16.37
N ALA A 206 7.45 5.15 -16.11
CA ALA A 206 7.14 6.49 -15.61
C ALA A 206 6.22 7.22 -16.59
N THR A 207 4.98 7.45 -16.20
CA THR A 207 3.95 8.16 -16.97
C THR A 207 3.74 9.55 -16.41
N PRO A 208 3.50 10.58 -17.26
CA PRO A 208 3.06 11.86 -16.77
C PRO A 208 1.71 11.70 -16.04
N PRO A 209 1.43 12.48 -15.00
CA PRO A 209 0.21 12.40 -14.22
C PRO A 209 -1.04 12.59 -15.11
N VAL A 210 -2.03 11.73 -14.93
CA VAL A 210 -3.26 11.72 -15.74
C VAL A 210 -4.35 12.59 -15.12
N ASN A 211 -4.08 13.26 -13.98
CA ASN A 211 -5.03 14.04 -13.16
C ASN A 211 -6.25 13.23 -12.65
N ILE A 212 -6.08 11.93 -12.49
CA ILE A 212 -7.03 11.04 -11.84
C ILE A 212 -6.27 10.39 -10.69
N ALA A 213 -6.58 10.79 -9.44
CA ALA A 213 -5.82 10.40 -8.26
C ALA A 213 -5.62 8.88 -8.13
N GLU A 214 -6.66 8.08 -8.37
CA GLU A 214 -6.63 6.63 -8.26
C GLU A 214 -5.74 5.96 -9.32
N VAL A 215 -5.64 6.58 -10.52
CA VAL A 215 -4.79 6.09 -11.61
C VAL A 215 -3.33 6.46 -11.35
N ASP A 216 -3.09 7.65 -10.83
CA ASP A 216 -1.75 8.13 -10.49
C ASP A 216 -1.19 7.34 -9.30
N GLU A 217 -2.00 7.05 -8.27
CA GLU A 217 -1.64 6.20 -7.14
C GLU A 217 -1.28 4.78 -7.58
N LEU A 218 -2.11 4.18 -8.46
CA LEU A 218 -1.84 2.86 -9.03
C LEU A 218 -0.54 2.85 -9.86
N SER A 219 -0.30 3.91 -10.63
CA SER A 219 0.93 4.05 -11.41
C SER A 219 2.16 4.11 -10.51
N CYS A 220 2.11 4.91 -9.42
CA CYS A 220 3.17 4.98 -8.43
C CYS A 220 3.43 3.63 -7.75
N ALA A 221 2.37 2.91 -7.37
CA ALA A 221 2.49 1.59 -6.77
C ALA A 221 3.17 0.57 -7.70
N ILE A 222 2.83 0.58 -9.00
CA ILE A 222 3.46 -0.27 -10.01
C ILE A 222 4.94 0.07 -10.17
N VAL A 223 5.30 1.37 -10.27
CA VAL A 223 6.70 1.81 -10.37
C VAL A 223 7.50 1.35 -9.15
N GLN A 224 6.98 1.51 -7.93
CA GLN A 224 7.64 1.04 -6.71
C GLN A 224 7.83 -0.48 -6.69
N LEU A 225 6.83 -1.24 -7.17
CA LEU A 225 6.92 -2.70 -7.24
C LEU A 225 7.99 -3.14 -8.25
N LEU A 226 8.04 -2.49 -9.40
CA LEU A 226 9.06 -2.75 -10.43
C LEU A 226 10.46 -2.42 -9.91
N SER A 227 10.66 -1.28 -9.25
CA SER A 227 11.96 -0.92 -8.66
C SER A 227 12.42 -1.94 -7.62
N ARG A 228 11.53 -2.43 -6.76
CA ARG A 228 11.86 -3.51 -5.81
C ARG A 228 12.21 -4.83 -6.51
N TYR A 229 11.49 -5.15 -7.58
CA TYR A 229 11.76 -6.34 -8.37
C TYR A 229 13.14 -6.25 -9.06
N GLU A 230 13.49 -5.11 -9.66
CA GLU A 230 14.81 -4.85 -10.26
C GLU A 230 15.92 -4.98 -9.22
N GLU A 231 15.76 -4.35 -8.08
CA GLU A 231 16.72 -4.47 -6.99
C GLU A 231 16.92 -5.94 -6.56
N GLN A 232 15.82 -6.69 -6.43
CA GLN A 232 15.88 -8.10 -6.09
C GLN A 232 16.52 -8.96 -7.19
N ALA A 233 16.20 -8.68 -8.45
CA ALA A 233 16.79 -9.36 -9.60
C ALA A 233 18.30 -9.09 -9.71
N ALA A 234 18.71 -7.83 -9.54
CA ALA A 234 20.13 -7.44 -9.52
C ALA A 234 20.89 -8.15 -8.40
N ARG A 235 20.31 -8.20 -7.21
CA ARG A 235 20.87 -8.93 -6.06
C ARG A 235 21.01 -10.42 -6.34
N THR A 236 19.98 -11.03 -6.96
CA THR A 236 20.03 -12.46 -7.28
C THR A 236 21.07 -12.74 -8.36
N ALA A 237 21.17 -11.88 -9.38
CA ALA A 237 22.17 -11.99 -10.42
C ALA A 237 23.60 -11.90 -9.85
N GLN A 238 23.84 -10.93 -8.96
CA GLN A 238 25.12 -10.75 -8.29
C GLN A 238 25.48 -11.98 -7.41
N ALA A 239 24.52 -12.50 -6.65
CA ALA A 239 24.73 -13.70 -5.82
C ALA A 239 25.07 -14.93 -6.71
N LEU A 240 24.37 -15.08 -7.85
CA LEU A 240 24.63 -16.16 -8.78
C LEU A 240 26.01 -16.04 -9.44
N ASP A 241 26.41 -14.84 -9.82
CA ASP A 241 27.73 -14.58 -10.41
C ASP A 241 28.86 -14.88 -9.38
N THR A 242 28.68 -14.42 -8.14
CA THR A 242 29.58 -14.74 -7.03
C THR A 242 29.68 -16.24 -6.78
N ALA A 243 28.56 -16.96 -6.81
CA ALA A 243 28.55 -18.42 -6.65
C ALA A 243 29.24 -19.16 -7.82
N ARG A 244 29.06 -18.69 -9.05
CA ARG A 244 29.73 -19.26 -10.24
C ARG A 244 31.23 -19.02 -10.21
N SER A 245 31.67 -17.81 -9.92
CA SER A 245 33.10 -17.49 -9.80
C SER A 245 33.78 -18.29 -8.68
N PHE A 246 33.10 -18.42 -7.53
CA PHE A 246 33.56 -19.28 -6.44
C PHE A 246 33.69 -20.74 -6.85
N SER A 247 32.68 -21.34 -7.48
CA SER A 247 32.70 -22.71 -7.95
C SER A 247 33.82 -22.97 -8.97
N SER A 248 34.00 -22.02 -9.90
CA SER A 248 35.06 -22.09 -10.90
C SER A 248 36.45 -22.05 -10.25
N ALA A 249 36.69 -21.12 -9.34
CA ALA A 249 37.96 -20.99 -8.63
C ALA A 249 38.25 -22.19 -7.75
N ALA A 250 37.25 -22.66 -6.97
CA ALA A 250 37.40 -23.87 -6.15
C ALA A 250 37.76 -25.11 -7.01
N SER A 251 37.11 -25.27 -8.17
CA SER A 251 37.39 -26.35 -9.09
C SER A 251 38.83 -26.30 -9.63
N HIS A 252 39.31 -25.06 -9.88
CA HIS A 252 40.69 -24.86 -10.36
C HIS A 252 41.71 -25.20 -9.27
N GLU A 253 41.50 -24.71 -8.04
CA GLU A 253 42.40 -24.95 -6.90
C GLU A 253 42.40 -26.40 -6.43
N LEU A 254 41.29 -27.16 -6.62
CA LEU A 254 41.26 -28.60 -6.38
C LEU A 254 41.98 -29.39 -7.48
N ARG A 255 41.91 -28.97 -8.73
CA ARG A 255 42.49 -29.68 -9.88
C ARG A 255 44.00 -29.73 -9.80
N THR A 256 44.65 -28.64 -9.41
CA THR A 256 46.13 -28.49 -9.40
C THR A 256 46.80 -29.56 -8.54
N PRO A 257 46.51 -29.68 -7.22
CA PRO A 257 47.12 -30.71 -6.39
C PRO A 257 46.72 -32.13 -6.80
N LEU A 258 45.48 -32.36 -7.31
CA LEU A 258 45.08 -33.66 -7.80
C LEU A 258 45.87 -34.09 -9.03
N MET A 259 46.19 -33.17 -9.94
CA MET A 259 47.01 -33.48 -11.11
C MET A 259 48.47 -33.70 -10.73
N SER A 260 49.04 -32.93 -9.77
CA SER A 260 50.38 -33.16 -9.21
C SER A 260 50.46 -34.53 -8.60
N MET A 261 49.56 -34.87 -7.65
CA MET A 261 49.52 -36.20 -7.02
C MET A 261 49.40 -37.33 -8.05
N ARG A 262 48.60 -37.16 -9.12
CA ARG A 262 48.49 -38.14 -10.21
C ARG A 262 49.82 -38.33 -10.93
N THR A 263 50.51 -37.24 -11.27
CA THR A 263 51.81 -37.27 -11.93
C THR A 263 52.84 -38.00 -11.05
N ASP A 264 52.88 -37.69 -9.76
CA ASP A 264 53.79 -38.34 -8.81
C ASP A 264 53.52 -39.85 -8.70
N LEU A 265 52.23 -40.24 -8.63
CA LEU A 265 51.84 -41.65 -8.65
C LEU A 265 52.23 -42.33 -9.99
N ASP A 266 52.02 -41.67 -11.14
CA ASP A 266 52.40 -42.19 -12.43
C ASP A 266 53.93 -42.36 -12.51
N VAL A 267 54.75 -41.45 -11.97
CA VAL A 267 56.22 -41.55 -11.88
C VAL A 267 56.64 -42.73 -11.02
N LEU A 268 56.04 -42.89 -9.79
CA LEU A 268 56.33 -44.03 -8.93
C LEU A 268 55.98 -45.35 -9.56
N ALA A 269 54.91 -45.41 -10.38
CA ALA A 269 54.48 -46.63 -11.05
C ALA A 269 55.36 -46.97 -12.29
N ALA A 270 55.81 -45.95 -13.04
CA ALA A 270 56.61 -46.13 -14.24
C ALA A 270 58.09 -46.39 -13.97
N HIS A 271 58.61 -45.96 -12.82
CA HIS A 271 60.03 -46.06 -12.47
C HIS A 271 60.24 -46.88 -11.15
N PRO A 272 60.21 -48.25 -11.20
CA PRO A 272 60.45 -49.09 -10.03
C PRO A 272 61.87 -48.94 -9.52
N ASP A 273 62.81 -48.47 -10.36
CA ASP A 273 64.29 -48.44 -10.03
C ASP A 273 64.69 -47.09 -9.41
N LEU A 274 63.72 -46.22 -9.02
CA LEU A 274 63.99 -44.97 -8.26
C LEU A 274 64.83 -45.26 -7.00
N SER A 275 65.83 -44.40 -6.74
CA SER A 275 66.56 -44.45 -5.50
C SER A 275 65.68 -44.27 -4.27
N PRO A 276 66.07 -44.80 -3.08
CA PRO A 276 65.28 -44.58 -1.88
C PRO A 276 65.08 -43.10 -1.54
N ALA A 277 66.01 -42.21 -1.90
CA ALA A 277 65.93 -40.76 -1.67
C ALA A 277 64.91 -40.13 -2.57
N GLU A 278 64.93 -40.40 -3.89
CA GLU A 278 63.97 -39.90 -4.86
C GLU A 278 62.54 -40.36 -4.56
N ARG A 279 62.37 -41.64 -4.18
CA ARG A 279 61.08 -42.19 -3.77
C ARG A 279 60.57 -41.54 -2.50
N ALA A 280 61.43 -41.23 -1.52
CA ALA A 280 61.05 -40.51 -0.30
C ALA A 280 60.66 -39.07 -0.56
N GLU A 281 61.28 -38.43 -1.55
CA GLU A 281 60.91 -37.06 -2.00
C GLU A 281 59.52 -37.03 -2.62
N ILE A 282 59.22 -37.91 -3.59
CA ILE A 282 57.91 -38.02 -4.26
C ILE A 282 56.81 -38.36 -3.22
N VAL A 283 57.06 -39.27 -2.28
CA VAL A 283 56.10 -39.59 -1.21
C VAL A 283 55.86 -38.38 -0.31
N ARG A 284 56.87 -37.58 -0.05
CA ARG A 284 56.71 -36.32 0.72
C ARG A 284 55.87 -35.31 -0.03
N ASP A 285 56.06 -35.17 -1.33
CA ASP A 285 55.29 -34.27 -2.17
C ASP A 285 53.83 -34.71 -2.27
N LEU A 286 53.54 -35.99 -2.42
CA LEU A 286 52.20 -36.58 -2.31
C LEU A 286 51.52 -36.28 -0.97
N GLN A 287 52.27 -36.41 0.14
CA GLN A 287 51.76 -36.09 1.47
C GLN A 287 51.43 -34.60 1.61
N ASN A 288 52.27 -33.72 1.09
CA ASN A 288 52.08 -32.28 1.09
C ASN A 288 50.82 -31.88 0.26
N ASP A 289 50.70 -32.43 -0.95
CA ASP A 289 49.53 -32.16 -1.79
C ASP A 289 48.23 -32.70 -1.21
N HIS A 290 48.27 -33.90 -0.58
CA HIS A 290 47.12 -34.44 0.15
C HIS A 290 46.73 -33.54 1.34
N ALA A 291 47.67 -33.07 2.14
CA ALA A 291 47.42 -32.16 3.26
C ALA A 291 46.78 -30.86 2.75
N ARG A 292 47.33 -30.28 1.67
CA ARG A 292 46.79 -29.10 1.03
C ARG A 292 45.33 -29.27 0.53
N LEU A 293 44.98 -30.43 -0.03
CA LEU A 293 43.61 -30.78 -0.42
C LEU A 293 42.65 -30.82 0.78
N LEU A 294 43.08 -31.44 1.87
CA LEU A 294 42.27 -31.52 3.11
C LEU A 294 42.03 -30.12 3.70
N ASP A 295 43.06 -29.27 3.72
CA ASP A 295 42.94 -27.89 4.18
C ASP A 295 41.99 -27.09 3.29
N LEU A 296 42.08 -27.25 1.98
CA LEU A 296 41.20 -26.58 1.02
C LEU A 296 39.72 -27.02 1.21
N LEU A 297 39.47 -28.34 1.32
CA LEU A 297 38.13 -28.89 1.54
C LEU A 297 37.54 -28.40 2.88
N THR A 298 38.38 -28.36 3.92
CA THR A 298 38.01 -27.84 5.24
C THR A 298 37.63 -26.36 5.15
N ALA A 299 38.45 -25.54 4.48
CA ALA A 299 38.20 -24.15 4.28
C ALA A 299 36.89 -23.87 3.48
N LEU A 300 36.66 -24.61 2.39
CA LEU A 300 35.42 -24.52 1.59
C LEU A 300 34.20 -24.91 2.42
N ARG A 301 34.29 -25.98 3.22
CA ARG A 301 33.21 -26.40 4.13
C ARG A 301 32.90 -25.34 5.19
N MET A 302 33.93 -24.69 5.74
CA MET A 302 33.78 -23.65 6.75
C MET A 302 33.17 -22.36 6.15
N LEU A 303 33.61 -21.99 4.95
CA LEU A 303 32.98 -20.87 4.23
C LEU A 303 31.49 -21.11 3.99
N ALA A 304 31.10 -22.30 3.56
CA ALA A 304 29.71 -22.69 3.38
C ALA A 304 28.90 -22.73 4.70
N ARG A 305 29.52 -23.21 5.79
CA ARG A 305 28.88 -23.26 7.12
C ARG A 305 28.74 -21.89 7.77
N GLY A 306 29.69 -20.99 7.58
CA GLY A 306 29.64 -19.65 8.18
C GLY A 306 28.37 -18.88 7.82
N ASP A 307 27.77 -19.19 6.69
CA ASP A 307 26.48 -18.61 6.26
C ASP A 307 25.25 -19.23 6.96
N LEU A 308 25.43 -20.37 7.67
CA LEU A 308 24.37 -21.17 8.29
C LEU A 308 24.47 -21.23 9.81
N VAL A 309 25.44 -20.54 10.44
CA VAL A 309 25.62 -20.58 11.90
C VAL A 309 24.43 -19.88 12.58
N GLU A 310 23.76 -20.61 13.47
CA GLU A 310 22.64 -20.09 14.26
C GLU A 310 23.15 -19.30 15.48
N VAL A 311 22.31 -18.34 15.93
CA VAL A 311 22.59 -17.54 17.15
C VAL A 311 22.80 -18.43 18.39
N SER A 312 22.16 -19.57 18.44
CA SER A 312 22.27 -20.56 19.51
C SER A 312 23.68 -21.12 19.70
N ALA A 313 24.55 -21.03 18.67
CA ALA A 313 25.93 -21.46 18.74
C ALA A 313 26.88 -20.43 19.41
N PHE A 314 26.37 -19.23 19.69
CA PHE A 314 27.15 -18.15 20.31
C PHE A 314 26.99 -18.19 21.83
N ALA A 315 28.11 -18.04 22.54
CA ALA A 315 28.16 -17.97 23.99
C ALA A 315 29.14 -16.87 24.45
N ALA A 316 29.10 -16.55 25.73
CA ALA A 316 30.16 -15.75 26.36
C ALA A 316 31.44 -16.62 26.49
N LEU A 317 32.54 -16.16 25.93
CA LEU A 317 33.79 -16.86 25.83
C LEU A 317 34.92 -15.96 26.36
N ASP A 318 35.84 -16.52 27.11
CA ASP A 318 37.08 -15.82 27.44
C ASP A 318 38.08 -15.93 26.28
N LEU A 319 38.27 -14.81 25.59
CA LEU A 319 39.19 -14.75 24.43
C LEU A 319 40.65 -14.97 24.84
N CYS A 320 41.05 -14.68 26.10
CA CYS A 320 42.39 -14.94 26.57
C CYS A 320 42.70 -16.46 26.59
N GLU A 321 41.79 -17.28 27.09
CA GLU A 321 41.93 -18.73 27.12
C GLU A 321 42.01 -19.33 25.69
N LEU A 322 41.16 -18.82 24.79
CA LEU A 322 41.17 -19.22 23.37
C LEU A 322 42.51 -18.86 22.68
N VAL A 323 43.01 -17.65 22.89
CA VAL A 323 44.28 -17.19 22.29
C VAL A 323 45.46 -17.97 22.87
N ASP A 324 45.52 -18.19 24.18
CA ASP A 324 46.58 -18.98 24.84
C ASP A 324 46.63 -20.40 24.30
N THR A 325 45.44 -21.05 24.22
CA THR A 325 45.31 -22.40 23.66
C THR A 325 45.77 -22.46 22.20
N ALA A 326 45.38 -21.49 21.38
CA ALA A 326 45.75 -21.42 19.97
C ALA A 326 47.26 -21.19 19.78
N VAL A 327 47.87 -20.34 20.61
CA VAL A 327 49.34 -20.10 20.59
C VAL A 327 50.10 -21.35 21.01
N ALA A 328 49.65 -22.03 22.07
CA ALA A 328 50.27 -23.29 22.51
C ALA A 328 50.18 -24.39 21.43
N GLU A 329 49.06 -24.48 20.72
CA GLU A 329 48.88 -25.41 19.61
C GLU A 329 49.77 -25.07 18.41
N ALA A 330 49.87 -23.80 18.06
CA ALA A 330 50.75 -23.32 16.99
C ALA A 330 52.22 -23.60 17.34
N ALA A 331 52.64 -23.43 18.59
CA ALA A 331 54.00 -23.75 19.06
C ALA A 331 54.31 -25.27 18.96
N ARG A 332 53.30 -26.12 19.27
CA ARG A 332 53.46 -27.60 19.10
C ARG A 332 53.60 -28.01 17.65
N ARG A 333 52.83 -27.38 16.73
CA ARG A 333 52.88 -27.70 15.29
C ARG A 333 54.14 -27.18 14.62
N HIS A 334 54.67 -26.07 15.13
CA HIS A 334 55.83 -25.39 14.54
C HIS A 334 56.94 -25.19 15.59
N PRO A 335 57.66 -26.24 16.00
CA PRO A 335 58.66 -26.16 17.09
C PRO A 335 59.81 -25.20 16.82
N ALA A 336 60.10 -24.91 15.55
CA ALA A 336 61.11 -23.95 15.14
C ALA A 336 60.68 -22.48 15.29
N ALA A 337 59.35 -22.22 15.38
CA ALA A 337 58.86 -20.86 15.50
C ALA A 337 58.95 -20.34 16.94
N ARG A 338 59.27 -19.05 17.07
CA ARG A 338 59.27 -18.34 18.35
C ARG A 338 57.96 -17.54 18.48
N LEU A 339 57.01 -18.10 19.26
CA LEU A 339 55.73 -17.46 19.55
C LEU A 339 55.80 -16.82 20.94
N SER A 340 55.29 -15.58 21.05
CA SER A 340 55.08 -14.89 22.33
C SER A 340 53.68 -14.39 22.43
N ALA A 341 53.09 -14.44 23.62
CA ALA A 341 51.74 -13.93 23.87
C ALA A 341 51.75 -12.95 25.04
N GLU A 342 51.17 -11.80 24.86
CA GLU A 342 50.91 -10.78 25.88
C GLU A 342 49.39 -10.69 26.04
N LEU A 343 48.84 -11.31 27.08
CA LEU A 343 47.42 -11.43 27.32
C LEU A 343 47.04 -10.79 28.65
N PRO A 344 45.89 -10.10 28.75
CA PRO A 344 45.31 -9.67 30.02
C PRO A 344 44.79 -10.89 30.79
N SER A 345 44.32 -10.68 32.03
CA SER A 345 43.80 -11.78 32.84
C SER A 345 42.52 -12.39 32.29
N GLU A 346 41.66 -11.60 31.76
CA GLU A 346 40.35 -12.00 31.21
C GLU A 346 39.88 -11.00 30.14
N THR A 347 39.26 -11.54 29.07
CA THR A 347 38.64 -10.71 28.04
C THR A 347 37.43 -11.42 27.44
N TRP A 348 36.24 -11.03 27.91
CA TRP A 348 35.01 -11.68 27.52
C TRP A 348 34.42 -11.12 26.22
N VAL A 349 34.13 -12.03 25.30
CA VAL A 349 33.43 -11.72 24.04
C VAL A 349 32.24 -12.62 23.89
N PHE A 350 31.20 -12.17 23.14
CA PHE A 350 30.09 -13.04 22.77
C PHE A 350 30.39 -13.60 21.38
N GLY A 351 30.70 -14.90 21.32
CA GLY A 351 31.21 -15.49 20.11
C GLY A 351 30.87 -16.98 19.93
N TRP A 352 31.17 -17.46 18.75
CA TRP A 352 31.11 -18.88 18.40
C TRP A 352 32.54 -19.46 18.51
N ASP A 353 32.72 -20.36 19.47
CA ASP A 353 34.03 -20.93 19.83
C ASP A 353 34.76 -21.50 18.61
N ALA A 354 34.13 -22.40 17.83
CA ALA A 354 34.75 -22.98 16.66
C ALA A 354 35.14 -21.93 15.59
N GLY A 355 34.36 -20.84 15.45
CA GLY A 355 34.66 -19.74 14.52
C GLY A 355 35.87 -18.93 14.95
N LEU A 356 35.99 -18.62 16.25
CA LEU A 356 37.16 -17.91 16.81
C LEU A 356 38.42 -18.75 16.74
N ASN A 357 38.32 -20.06 17.00
CA ASN A 357 39.44 -20.98 16.84
C ASN A 357 39.95 -21.06 15.39
N ILE A 358 39.03 -21.04 14.39
CA ILE A 358 39.38 -20.97 12.96
C ILE A 358 40.11 -19.68 12.65
N LEU A 359 39.61 -18.54 13.16
CA LEU A 359 40.22 -17.24 12.98
C LEU A 359 41.66 -17.21 13.52
N LEU A 360 41.85 -17.69 14.77
CA LEU A 360 43.16 -17.74 15.42
C LEU A 360 44.13 -18.67 14.68
N ALA A 361 43.68 -19.87 14.33
CA ALA A 361 44.52 -20.84 13.61
C ALA A 361 44.99 -20.31 12.26
N ASN A 362 44.14 -19.62 11.51
CA ASN A 362 44.50 -19.03 10.21
C ASN A 362 45.48 -17.85 10.38
N LEU A 363 45.27 -16.96 11.38
CA LEU A 363 46.20 -15.86 11.63
C LEU A 363 47.58 -16.35 12.05
N LEU A 364 47.63 -17.27 13.01
CA LEU A 364 48.89 -17.84 13.52
C LEU A 364 49.61 -18.66 12.44
N GLY A 365 48.87 -19.50 11.71
CA GLY A 365 49.44 -20.25 10.59
C GLY A 365 50.02 -19.35 9.50
N ASN A 366 49.28 -18.28 9.15
CA ASN A 366 49.77 -17.28 8.18
C ASN A 366 51.02 -16.54 8.66
N ALA A 367 51.07 -16.17 9.93
CA ALA A 367 52.24 -15.48 10.52
C ALA A 367 53.44 -16.38 10.57
N VAL A 368 53.30 -17.68 10.87
CA VAL A 368 54.43 -18.64 10.89
C VAL A 368 54.93 -18.96 9.48
N VAL A 369 54.02 -19.18 8.51
CA VAL A 369 54.39 -19.63 7.17
C VAL A 369 54.95 -18.46 6.34
N HIS A 370 54.34 -17.30 6.40
CA HIS A 370 54.69 -16.13 5.57
C HIS A 370 55.49 -15.08 6.31
N GLY A 371 55.56 -15.13 7.65
CA GLY A 371 56.30 -14.21 8.49
C GLY A 371 57.79 -14.64 8.72
N GLN A 372 58.31 -15.54 7.88
CA GLN A 372 59.65 -16.03 7.98
C GLN A 372 60.61 -15.25 7.08
N LEU A 373 61.76 -14.83 7.63
CA LEU A 373 62.87 -14.34 6.85
C LEU A 373 63.79 -15.52 6.45
N PRO A 374 64.54 -15.43 5.33
CA PRO A 374 65.46 -16.48 4.93
C PRO A 374 66.48 -16.78 6.03
N ASN A 375 66.59 -18.08 6.40
CA ASN A 375 67.53 -18.60 7.41
C ASN A 375 67.26 -18.15 8.86
N GLU A 376 66.14 -17.52 9.17
CA GLU A 376 65.76 -17.21 10.54
C GLU A 376 64.49 -17.95 10.96
N PRO A 377 64.38 -18.41 12.22
CA PRO A 377 63.13 -18.98 12.72
C PRO A 377 62.02 -17.91 12.73
N PRO A 378 60.78 -18.25 12.32
CA PRO A 378 59.69 -17.29 12.35
C PRO A 378 59.44 -16.81 13.77
N ARG A 379 59.24 -15.47 13.90
CA ARG A 379 58.92 -14.79 15.15
C ARG A 379 57.55 -14.20 15.06
N VAL A 380 56.66 -14.58 15.98
CA VAL A 380 55.29 -14.13 16.02
C VAL A 380 54.96 -13.62 17.41
N ALA A 381 54.49 -12.37 17.48
CA ALA A 381 54.02 -11.75 18.71
C ALA A 381 52.53 -11.56 18.67
N VAL A 382 51.84 -12.14 19.64
CA VAL A 382 50.37 -12.06 19.80
C VAL A 382 50.08 -11.14 20.99
N ARG A 383 49.27 -10.13 20.81
CA ARG A 383 48.82 -9.25 21.88
C ARG A 383 47.31 -9.09 21.86
N LEU A 384 46.71 -9.19 23.05
CA LEU A 384 45.30 -8.92 23.25
C LEU A 384 45.14 -7.78 24.24
N ARG A 385 44.28 -6.82 23.88
CA ARG A 385 44.01 -5.65 24.73
C ARG A 385 42.50 -5.32 24.67
N ALA A 386 41.99 -4.77 25.76
CA ALA A 386 40.65 -4.20 25.77
C ALA A 386 40.74 -2.69 25.53
N GLU A 387 40.18 -2.19 24.45
CA GLU A 387 40.26 -0.78 24.06
C GLU A 387 38.94 -0.33 23.40
N GLY A 388 38.37 0.80 23.87
CA GLY A 388 37.22 1.43 23.24
C GLY A 388 35.97 0.56 23.12
N GLY A 389 35.75 -0.40 24.03
CA GLY A 389 34.62 -1.34 23.96
C GLY A 389 34.87 -2.57 23.06
N TYR A 390 36.11 -2.74 22.60
CA TYR A 390 36.53 -3.88 21.78
C TYR A 390 37.66 -4.66 22.41
N ALA A 391 37.66 -5.95 22.21
CA ALA A 391 38.84 -6.80 22.33
C ALA A 391 39.69 -6.63 21.06
N VAL A 392 40.88 -6.09 21.18
CA VAL A 392 41.81 -5.83 20.06
C VAL A 392 42.89 -6.90 20.11
N LEU A 393 42.81 -7.86 19.19
CA LEU A 393 43.85 -8.88 19.00
C LEU A 393 44.78 -8.44 17.88
N THR A 394 46.07 -8.38 18.16
CA THR A 394 47.11 -8.18 17.16
C THR A 394 48.02 -9.37 17.03
N VAL A 395 48.31 -9.76 15.79
CA VAL A 395 49.29 -10.80 15.45
C VAL A 395 50.35 -10.16 14.57
N ASP A 396 51.53 -10.03 15.09
CA ASP A 396 52.70 -9.42 14.42
C ASP A 396 53.70 -10.48 14.00
N ASP A 397 54.13 -10.45 12.74
CA ASP A 397 55.25 -11.21 12.20
C ASP A 397 56.41 -10.34 11.81
N GLU A 398 57.60 -10.91 11.65
CA GLU A 398 58.85 -10.24 11.21
C GLU A 398 59.15 -10.53 9.71
N GLY A 399 58.18 -10.98 8.92
CA GLY A 399 58.35 -11.35 7.52
C GLY A 399 58.57 -10.16 6.57
N PRO A 400 58.47 -10.40 5.25
CA PRO A 400 58.69 -9.36 4.22
C PRO A 400 57.58 -8.28 4.16
N GLY A 401 56.49 -8.50 4.93
CA GLY A 401 55.37 -7.58 4.97
C GLY A 401 54.42 -7.65 3.73
N ILE A 402 53.37 -6.89 3.78
CA ILE A 402 52.36 -6.77 2.70
C ILE A 402 52.35 -5.32 2.17
N PRO A 403 52.61 -5.14 0.87
CA PRO A 403 52.57 -3.82 0.26
C PRO A 403 51.23 -3.13 0.46
N PRO A 404 51.16 -1.82 0.68
CA PRO A 404 49.90 -1.09 0.91
C PRO A 404 48.85 -1.33 -0.20
N ALA A 405 49.26 -1.45 -1.44
CA ALA A 405 48.38 -1.71 -2.58
C ALA A 405 47.70 -3.09 -2.55
N GLU A 406 48.34 -4.08 -1.89
CA GLU A 406 47.80 -5.46 -1.81
C GLU A 406 46.95 -5.70 -0.54
N ARG A 407 46.99 -4.80 0.45
CA ARG A 407 46.37 -5.00 1.78
C ARG A 407 44.85 -5.22 1.72
N GLY A 408 44.17 -4.60 0.78
CA GLY A 408 42.74 -4.84 0.56
C GLY A 408 42.45 -6.18 -0.12
N ALA A 409 43.35 -6.64 -1.00
CA ALA A 409 43.16 -7.83 -1.79
C ALA A 409 43.46 -9.13 -1.02
N VAL A 410 44.30 -9.09 0.04
CA VAL A 410 44.72 -10.32 0.78
C VAL A 410 43.56 -11.03 1.47
N PHE A 411 42.41 -10.36 1.70
CA PHE A 411 41.21 -10.96 2.26
C PHE A 411 40.26 -11.54 1.20
N GLN A 412 40.56 -11.33 -0.09
CA GLN A 412 39.76 -11.90 -1.18
C GLN A 412 40.00 -13.40 -1.31
N ARG A 413 38.99 -14.13 -1.80
CA ARG A 413 39.03 -15.58 -1.97
C ARG A 413 40.11 -15.97 -2.98
N PHE A 414 40.88 -17.03 -2.66
CA PHE A 414 41.94 -17.58 -3.52
C PHE A 414 43.05 -16.57 -3.88
N HIS A 415 43.18 -15.51 -3.09
CA HIS A 415 44.27 -14.56 -3.27
C HIS A 415 45.54 -15.09 -2.59
N HIS A 416 46.56 -15.36 -3.37
CA HIS A 416 47.89 -15.74 -2.89
C HIS A 416 48.98 -15.23 -3.87
N ARG A 417 50.17 -15.07 -3.34
CA ARG A 417 51.34 -14.72 -4.20
C ARG A 417 51.75 -15.99 -4.98
N PRO A 418 52.22 -15.85 -6.24
CA PRO A 418 52.77 -16.93 -7.00
C PRO A 418 53.88 -17.68 -6.21
N GLY A 419 53.75 -19.02 -6.07
CA GLY A 419 54.71 -19.82 -5.32
C GLY A 419 54.52 -19.84 -3.78
N SER A 420 53.54 -19.11 -3.25
CA SER A 420 53.22 -19.14 -1.84
C SER A 420 52.46 -20.42 -1.45
N PRO A 421 52.83 -21.11 -0.37
CA PRO A 421 52.07 -22.25 0.11
C PRO A 421 50.72 -21.80 0.69
N GLY A 422 49.66 -22.57 0.42
CA GLY A 422 48.32 -22.30 0.93
C GLY A 422 47.23 -22.19 -0.12
N SER A 423 45.98 -22.25 0.31
CA SER A 423 44.80 -22.24 -0.58
C SER A 423 44.28 -20.84 -0.91
N GLY A 424 44.86 -19.78 -0.34
CA GLY A 424 44.33 -18.42 -0.46
C GLY A 424 42.96 -18.19 0.19
N LEU A 425 42.49 -19.11 1.04
CA LEU A 425 41.20 -19.00 1.75
C LEU A 425 41.36 -18.66 3.24
N GLY A 426 42.54 -18.79 3.83
CA GLY A 426 42.75 -18.58 5.26
C GLY A 426 42.39 -17.19 5.74
N LEU A 427 42.90 -16.12 5.08
CA LEU A 427 42.55 -14.73 5.42
C LEU A 427 41.10 -14.40 5.09
N THR A 428 40.52 -15.01 4.08
CA THR A 428 39.08 -14.89 3.78
C THR A 428 38.23 -15.42 4.93
N LEU A 429 38.63 -16.57 5.51
CA LEU A 429 37.98 -17.12 6.70
C LEU A 429 38.13 -16.20 7.91
N VAL A 430 39.30 -15.59 8.10
CA VAL A 430 39.50 -14.58 9.15
C VAL A 430 38.53 -13.42 9.00
N ALA A 431 38.42 -12.84 7.80
CA ALA A 431 37.47 -11.75 7.53
C ALA A 431 36.00 -12.18 7.74
N GLN A 432 35.64 -13.40 7.31
CA GLN A 432 34.30 -13.94 7.52
C GLN A 432 34.01 -14.11 9.02
N GLN A 433 34.91 -14.69 9.77
CA GLN A 433 34.70 -14.91 11.21
C GLN A 433 34.68 -13.60 11.98
N ALA A 434 35.57 -12.64 11.68
CA ALA A 434 35.50 -11.31 12.27
C ALA A 434 34.14 -10.65 12.03
N ALA A 435 33.67 -10.64 10.79
CA ALA A 435 32.37 -10.07 10.43
C ALA A 435 31.18 -10.81 11.10
N LEU A 436 31.23 -12.14 11.21
CA LEU A 436 30.23 -12.95 11.90
C LEU A 436 30.09 -12.54 13.38
N HIS A 437 31.22 -12.20 14.00
CA HIS A 437 31.31 -11.71 15.39
C HIS A 437 31.14 -10.19 15.49
N ARG A 438 30.63 -9.50 14.45
CA ARG A 438 30.47 -8.02 14.37
C ARG A 438 31.78 -7.26 14.60
N GLY A 439 32.88 -7.90 14.35
CA GLY A 439 34.20 -7.35 14.42
C GLY A 439 34.70 -6.88 13.05
N THR A 440 35.96 -6.43 13.05
CA THR A 440 36.68 -6.04 11.86
C THR A 440 38.09 -6.64 11.87
N VAL A 441 38.66 -6.82 10.68
CA VAL A 441 40.06 -7.19 10.53
C VAL A 441 40.76 -6.19 9.63
N ALA A 442 41.97 -5.84 10.00
CA ALA A 442 42.85 -4.93 9.25
C ALA A 442 44.25 -5.49 9.16
N VAL A 443 45.01 -5.06 8.12
CA VAL A 443 46.41 -5.38 7.96
C VAL A 443 47.23 -4.10 7.87
N SER A 444 48.35 -4.07 8.60
CA SER A 444 49.22 -2.95 8.66
C SER A 444 50.69 -3.40 8.82
N THR A 445 51.61 -2.44 8.90
CA THR A 445 53.00 -2.67 9.27
C THR A 445 53.13 -2.57 10.80
N PRO A 446 53.83 -3.50 11.48
CA PRO A 446 54.12 -3.37 12.91
C PRO A 446 54.89 -2.11 13.25
N PRO A 447 54.88 -1.61 14.51
CA PRO A 447 55.64 -0.46 14.95
C PRO A 447 57.15 -0.54 14.73
N GLY A 448 57.68 -1.77 14.62
CA GLY A 448 59.08 -2.02 14.27
C GLY A 448 59.49 -1.72 12.83
N GLY A 449 58.52 -1.39 11.95
CA GLY A 449 58.76 -1.01 10.57
C GLY A 449 58.94 -2.18 9.58
N THR A 450 59.09 -3.38 10.05
CA THR A 450 59.23 -4.63 9.23
C THR A 450 58.18 -5.63 9.61
N GLY A 451 57.76 -6.51 8.64
CA GLY A 451 56.78 -7.56 8.87
C GLY A 451 55.31 -7.15 8.60
N THR A 452 54.42 -8.01 9.05
CA THR A 452 52.98 -7.79 8.92
C THR A 452 52.29 -7.76 10.28
N ARG A 453 51.37 -6.81 10.48
CA ARG A 453 50.42 -6.80 11.60
C ARG A 453 49.03 -7.09 11.06
N PHE A 454 48.41 -8.15 11.60
CA PHE A 454 46.95 -8.35 11.52
C PHE A 454 46.31 -7.87 12.81
N GLU A 455 45.32 -7.02 12.72
CA GLU A 455 44.55 -6.50 13.85
C GLU A 455 43.08 -6.92 13.70
N VAL A 456 42.59 -7.65 14.70
CA VAL A 456 41.17 -8.06 14.78
C VAL A 456 40.53 -7.33 15.96
N ARG A 457 39.40 -6.67 15.70
CA ARG A 457 38.59 -6.01 16.71
C ARG A 457 37.29 -6.74 16.88
N LEU A 458 37.00 -7.27 18.07
CA LEU A 458 35.76 -7.94 18.43
C LEU A 458 35.05 -7.14 19.52
N PRO A 459 33.71 -6.94 19.47
CA PRO A 459 33.01 -6.27 20.54
C PRO A 459 33.16 -7.03 21.87
N LEU A 460 33.47 -6.31 22.95
CA LEU A 460 33.46 -6.88 24.29
C LEU A 460 32.02 -7.25 24.68
N SER A 461 31.88 -8.39 25.36
CA SER A 461 30.59 -8.75 25.95
C SER A 461 30.32 -7.84 27.14
N ALA A 462 29.27 -7.04 27.10
CA ALA A 462 28.70 -6.47 28.32
C ALA A 462 28.07 -7.60 29.14
N THR A 463 28.16 -7.55 30.44
CA THR A 463 27.73 -8.58 31.41
C THR A 463 26.23 -8.93 31.33
N ASP A 464 25.44 -8.18 30.56
CA ASP A 464 24.03 -8.43 30.26
C ASP A 464 23.88 -9.04 28.87
N THR A 465 23.20 -10.18 28.76
CA THR A 465 22.96 -10.98 27.56
C THR A 465 22.43 -10.12 26.39
N PRO A 466 23.23 -9.76 25.40
CA PRO A 466 22.71 -9.01 24.27
C PRO A 466 21.88 -9.92 23.37
N THR A 467 20.69 -9.47 22.99
CA THR A 467 19.94 -10.08 21.89
C THR A 467 20.72 -9.92 20.59
N LEU A 468 21.47 -10.94 20.24
CA LEU A 468 22.28 -10.97 19.03
C LEU A 468 21.35 -11.11 17.81
N ARG A 469 21.15 -10.02 17.06
CA ARG A 469 20.59 -10.11 15.71
C ARG A 469 21.77 -10.31 14.76
N LEU A 470 21.91 -11.51 14.21
CA LEU A 470 22.87 -11.72 13.12
C LEU A 470 22.46 -10.83 11.93
N PRO A 471 23.42 -10.24 11.19
CA PRO A 471 23.11 -9.43 10.02
C PRO A 471 22.30 -10.26 9.03
N ALA A 472 21.18 -9.70 8.54
CA ALA A 472 20.28 -10.37 7.61
C ALA A 472 20.94 -10.72 6.28
N ARG A 473 22.09 -10.15 5.99
CA ARG A 473 22.90 -10.37 4.82
C ARG A 473 24.37 -10.42 5.18
N ARG A 474 25.00 -11.52 4.86
CA ARG A 474 26.40 -11.81 5.17
C ARG A 474 27.29 -11.48 3.96
N ASP A 475 27.17 -10.28 3.40
CA ASP A 475 27.95 -9.78 2.26
C ASP A 475 29.32 -9.24 2.76
N TRP A 476 30.10 -10.11 3.38
CA TRP A 476 31.44 -9.77 3.88
C TRP A 476 32.50 -9.64 2.76
N ILE A 477 32.09 -9.85 1.47
CA ILE A 477 32.98 -9.70 0.29
C ILE A 477 32.83 -8.34 -0.39
N SER A 478 31.74 -7.59 -0.18
CA SER A 478 31.42 -6.40 -0.97
C SER A 478 31.78 -5.08 -0.29
N ARG A 479 32.59 -5.06 0.75
CA ARG A 479 33.12 -3.82 1.34
C ARG A 479 34.60 -3.67 1.06
N GLY A 480 34.91 -3.33 -0.18
CA GLY A 480 36.14 -2.69 -0.58
C GLY A 480 35.74 -1.38 -1.25
N ASP A 481 35.50 -0.37 -0.44
CA ASP A 481 35.58 1.05 -0.79
C ASP A 481 36.75 1.63 -0.04
#